data_3a4da29fe5e6f5da05f41e116e5355e4
#
_entry.id   3a4da29fe5e6f5da05f41e116e5355e4
#
_cell.length_a   1.000
_cell.length_b   1.000
_cell.length_c   1.000
_cell.angle_alpha   90.00
_cell.angle_beta   90.00
_cell.angle_gamma   90.00
#
_symmetry.space_group_name_H-M   'P 1'
#
loop_
_entity.id
_entity.type
_entity.pdbx_description
1 polymer ?
#
loop_
_entity_poly.entity_id
_entity_poly.type
_entity_poly.pdbx_seq_one_letter_code
_entity_poly.pdbx_strand_id
1 'polypeptide(L)'
;MEYQAEVFIAATSSGFTPRMSLNGSSVQVVDGRGQIKFKTSGGGYDANGLAKKTYVASVSYMSPTGPKTESITKEYFVLKPTYNIESGTLPALYLGCANRLSVASAGLGALWNPSFTAEGGEAIAGANKGKVTIVPTASSVTLNVNNGGTLLGKETFRVRRVPRPEIRIVGSSGSELNDKSGENA
;
A
#
# COMPACT_ATOMS: atom_id res chain seq x y z
N MET A 1 -0.86 4.68 9.57
CA MET A 1 -0.05 4.81 10.81
C MET A 1 -0.65 5.88 11.70
N GLU A 2 -0.47 5.78 13.00
CA GLU A 2 -0.89 6.78 13.98
C GLU A 2 0.36 7.48 14.50
N TYR A 3 0.33 8.82 14.54
CA TYR A 3 1.36 9.64 15.15
C TYR A 3 0.90 10.04 16.56
N GLN A 4 1.77 9.92 17.53
CA GLN A 4 1.50 10.31 18.92
C GLN A 4 2.60 11.25 19.41
N ALA A 5 2.20 12.32 20.07
CA ALA A 5 3.10 13.26 20.71
C ALA A 5 2.40 13.92 21.90
N GLU A 6 3.16 14.56 22.76
CA GLU A 6 2.64 15.36 23.86
C GLU A 6 3.15 16.79 23.73
N VAL A 7 2.29 17.75 24.05
CA VAL A 7 2.66 19.16 24.21
C VAL A 7 2.39 19.58 25.65
N PHE A 8 3.33 20.27 26.25
CA PHE A 8 3.20 20.76 27.64
C PHE A 8 3.90 22.10 27.81
N ILE A 9 3.53 22.81 28.87
CA ILE A 9 4.22 24.02 29.36
C ILE A 9 5.06 23.62 30.58
N ALA A 10 6.35 23.96 30.55
CA ALA A 10 7.28 23.62 31.62
C ALA A 10 7.09 24.47 32.91
N ALA A 11 6.36 25.58 32.85
CA ALA A 11 6.06 26.43 34.00
C ALA A 11 4.62 26.94 33.89
N THR A 12 3.79 26.61 34.87
CA THR A 12 2.42 27.13 35.03
C THR A 12 2.27 27.73 36.41
N SER A 13 1.62 28.90 36.52
CA SER A 13 1.12 29.37 37.80
C SER A 13 -0.09 28.52 38.21
N SER A 14 -0.15 28.17 39.51
CA SER A 14 -1.28 27.42 40.08
C SER A 14 -2.59 28.17 39.84
N GLY A 15 -3.54 27.54 39.13
CA GLY A 15 -4.89 28.05 38.95
C GLY A 15 -5.38 28.25 37.53
N PHE A 16 -4.55 28.01 36.49
CA PHE A 16 -4.98 28.11 35.10
C PHE A 16 -4.70 26.83 34.30
N THR A 17 -5.73 26.27 33.70
CA THR A 17 -5.59 25.15 32.81
C THR A 17 -5.32 25.66 31.35
N PRO A 18 -4.14 25.42 30.81
CA PRO A 18 -3.83 25.86 29.46
C PRO A 18 -4.74 25.18 28.43
N ARG A 19 -5.14 25.92 27.39
CA ARG A 19 -5.81 25.34 26.22
C ARG A 19 -4.77 24.98 25.19
N MET A 20 -4.86 23.76 24.68
CA MET A 20 -3.92 23.27 23.70
C MET A 20 -4.65 22.89 22.41
N SER A 21 -4.01 23.13 21.27
CA SER A 21 -4.58 22.80 19.96
C SER A 21 -3.54 22.22 19.03
N LEU A 22 -4.02 21.40 18.09
CA LEU A 22 -3.28 20.83 16.99
C LEU A 22 -3.90 21.31 15.68
N ASN A 23 -3.13 22.01 14.84
CA ASN A 23 -3.61 22.60 13.59
C ASN A 23 -4.94 23.37 13.76
N GLY A 24 -5.06 24.11 14.88
CA GLY A 24 -6.27 24.86 15.22
C GLY A 24 -7.39 24.07 15.92
N SER A 25 -7.33 22.74 15.94
CA SER A 25 -8.31 21.91 16.65
C SER A 25 -7.90 21.65 18.10
N SER A 26 -8.81 21.80 19.06
CA SER A 26 -8.55 21.56 20.47
C SER A 26 -8.13 20.12 20.72
N VAL A 27 -7.13 19.91 21.57
CA VAL A 27 -6.67 18.59 22.00
C VAL A 27 -7.03 18.37 23.47
N GLN A 28 -7.20 17.10 23.84
CA GLN A 28 -7.46 16.73 25.23
C GLN A 28 -6.21 17.01 26.07
N VAL A 29 -6.41 17.66 27.20
CA VAL A 29 -5.35 17.93 28.18
C VAL A 29 -5.55 17.00 29.38
N VAL A 30 -4.53 16.21 29.70
CA VAL A 30 -4.49 15.32 30.85
C VAL A 30 -3.23 15.67 31.65
N ASP A 31 -3.37 15.94 32.95
CA ASP A 31 -2.28 16.31 33.84
C ASP A 31 -1.38 17.44 33.29
N GLY A 32 -2.01 18.46 32.69
CA GLY A 32 -1.30 19.60 32.09
C GLY A 32 -0.59 19.29 30.76
N ARG A 33 -0.79 18.10 30.19
CA ARG A 33 -0.20 17.67 28.94
C ARG A 33 -1.28 17.49 27.87
N GLY A 34 -1.11 18.15 26.74
CA GLY A 34 -1.97 17.97 25.55
C GLY A 34 -1.61 16.69 24.81
N GLN A 35 -2.57 15.78 24.69
CA GLN A 35 -2.41 14.50 24.02
C GLN A 35 -2.63 14.66 22.52
N ILE A 36 -1.56 14.64 21.75
CA ILE A 36 -1.62 14.72 20.27
C ILE A 36 -1.69 13.31 19.70
N LYS A 37 -2.81 13.00 19.05
CA LYS A 37 -3.01 11.74 18.32
C LYS A 37 -3.70 12.02 17.00
N PHE A 38 -3.09 11.63 15.90
CA PHE A 38 -3.72 11.74 14.58
C PHE A 38 -3.24 10.66 13.63
N LYS A 39 -4.10 10.31 12.67
CA LYS A 39 -3.75 9.39 11.60
C LYS A 39 -2.90 10.13 10.57
N THR A 40 -1.75 9.57 10.23
CA THR A 40 -0.89 10.10 9.18
C THR A 40 -1.46 9.76 7.81
N SER A 41 -1.48 10.73 6.89
CA SER A 41 -1.85 10.51 5.49
C SER A 41 -0.60 10.21 4.66
N GLY A 42 -0.67 9.19 3.80
CA GLY A 42 0.35 8.92 2.80
C GLY A 42 0.31 9.92 1.64
N GLY A 43 1.34 9.90 0.79
CA GLY A 43 1.45 10.70 -0.42
C GLY A 43 2.48 11.83 -0.32
N GLY A 44 2.98 12.27 -1.48
CA GLY A 44 4.05 13.27 -1.55
C GLY A 44 5.41 12.72 -1.13
N TYR A 45 5.71 11.46 -1.50
CA TYR A 45 6.98 10.82 -1.20
C TYR A 45 8.09 11.31 -2.11
N ASP A 46 9.26 11.54 -1.53
CA ASP A 46 10.50 11.83 -2.26
C ASP A 46 11.10 10.56 -2.92
N ALA A 47 12.28 10.71 -3.54
CA ALA A 47 13.00 9.58 -4.17
C ALA A 47 13.40 8.47 -3.18
N ASN A 48 13.51 8.77 -1.89
CA ASN A 48 13.82 7.81 -0.83
C ASN A 48 12.57 7.17 -0.22
N GLY A 49 11.38 7.51 -0.73
CA GLY A 49 10.11 7.02 -0.20
C GLY A 49 9.70 7.68 1.12
N LEU A 50 10.19 8.88 1.42
CA LEU A 50 9.86 9.66 2.60
C LEU A 50 8.96 10.83 2.23
N ALA A 51 7.84 10.99 2.93
CA ALA A 51 7.00 12.17 2.84
C ALA A 51 7.19 13.03 4.08
N LYS A 52 7.72 14.23 3.92
CA LYS A 52 7.85 15.23 4.97
C LYS A 52 6.48 15.88 5.20
N LYS A 53 6.03 15.89 6.43
CA LYS A 53 4.77 16.49 6.86
C LYS A 53 5.04 17.41 8.07
N THR A 54 4.16 18.37 8.29
CA THR A 54 4.25 19.30 9.42
C THR A 54 2.94 19.34 10.19
N TYR A 55 3.02 19.68 11.46
CA TYR A 55 1.89 20.09 12.26
C TYR A 55 2.24 21.28 13.12
N VAL A 56 1.23 22.07 13.49
CA VAL A 56 1.36 23.19 14.40
C VAL A 56 0.67 22.84 15.71
N ALA A 57 1.44 22.81 16.78
CA ALA A 57 0.91 22.70 18.14
C ALA A 57 0.89 24.09 18.77
N SER A 58 -0.23 24.48 19.37
CA SER A 58 -0.38 25.77 20.03
C SER A 58 -0.85 25.60 21.45
N VAL A 59 -0.36 26.45 22.32
CA VAL A 59 -0.76 26.52 23.73
C VAL A 59 -1.19 27.93 24.07
N SER A 60 -2.41 28.09 24.55
CA SER A 60 -2.95 29.36 24.98
C SER A 60 -3.06 29.37 26.52
N TYR A 61 -2.53 30.40 27.13
CA TYR A 61 -2.50 30.58 28.57
C TYR A 61 -2.69 32.04 28.99
N MET A 62 -3.07 32.29 30.26
CA MET A 62 -3.18 33.60 30.81
C MET A 62 -1.83 34.02 31.39
N SER A 63 -1.30 35.16 30.98
CA SER A 63 -0.11 35.77 31.54
C SER A 63 -0.51 37.00 32.36
N PRO A 64 0.38 37.56 33.22
CA PRO A 64 0.12 38.82 33.95
C PRO A 64 -0.25 39.99 33.05
N THR A 65 0.19 39.97 31.79
CA THR A 65 -0.07 41.01 30.79
C THR A 65 -1.27 40.68 29.87
N GLY A 66 -2.03 39.60 30.14
CA GLY A 66 -3.20 39.18 29.39
C GLY A 66 -3.03 37.79 28.71
N PRO A 67 -3.99 37.37 27.93
CA PRO A 67 -3.95 36.07 27.22
C PRO A 67 -2.81 36.03 26.21
N LYS A 68 -2.06 34.92 26.23
CA LYS A 68 -0.98 34.64 25.27
C LYS A 68 -1.18 33.29 24.60
N THR A 69 -0.74 33.19 23.36
CA THR A 69 -0.70 31.94 22.59
C THR A 69 0.69 31.75 22.00
N GLU A 70 1.30 30.64 22.31
CA GLU A 70 2.57 30.21 21.75
C GLU A 70 2.32 29.05 20.79
N SER A 71 3.00 29.05 19.65
CA SER A 71 2.86 28.01 18.63
C SER A 71 4.21 27.48 18.22
N ILE A 72 4.27 26.17 18.02
CA ILE A 72 5.45 25.48 17.50
C ILE A 72 5.07 24.64 16.30
N THR A 73 5.83 24.80 15.22
CA THR A 73 5.73 23.93 14.05
C THR A 73 6.71 22.77 14.21
N LYS A 74 6.22 21.54 14.08
CA LYS A 74 7.02 20.32 14.11
C LYS A 74 6.89 19.57 12.80
N GLU A 75 7.97 18.91 12.41
CA GLU A 75 8.05 18.06 11.24
C GLU A 75 8.02 16.59 11.65
N TYR A 76 7.41 15.76 10.79
CA TYR A 76 7.48 14.32 10.91
C TYR A 76 7.57 13.69 9.52
N PHE A 77 8.03 12.46 9.46
CA PHE A 77 8.20 11.75 8.19
C PHE A 77 7.29 10.53 8.13
N VAL A 78 6.70 10.34 6.97
CA VAL A 78 5.89 9.16 6.67
C VAL A 78 6.62 8.35 5.61
N LEU A 79 6.93 7.10 5.94
CA LEU A 79 7.52 6.16 4.98
C LEU A 79 6.47 5.68 3.98
N LYS A 80 6.88 5.58 2.71
CA LYS A 80 6.08 4.90 1.69
C LYS A 80 5.97 3.41 2.05
N PRO A 81 4.77 2.87 2.17
CA PRO A 81 4.61 1.44 2.42
C PRO A 81 5.17 0.63 1.25
N THR A 82 5.92 -0.40 1.56
CA THR A 82 6.40 -1.39 0.59
C THR A 82 5.42 -2.56 0.51
N TYR A 83 5.42 -3.26 -0.62
CA TYR A 83 4.66 -4.48 -0.82
C TYR A 83 5.51 -5.52 -1.55
N ASN A 84 5.18 -6.78 -1.36
CA ASN A 84 5.77 -7.92 -2.07
C ASN A 84 4.69 -8.59 -2.92
N ILE A 85 5.09 -9.08 -4.10
CA ILE A 85 4.23 -9.86 -4.98
C ILE A 85 4.80 -11.26 -5.11
N GLU A 86 3.98 -12.26 -4.84
CA GLU A 86 4.30 -13.68 -4.97
C GLU A 86 3.34 -14.36 -5.94
N SER A 87 3.86 -15.26 -6.75
CA SER A 87 3.09 -16.09 -7.67
C SER A 87 3.87 -17.34 -8.04
N GLY A 88 3.17 -18.41 -8.38
CA GLY A 88 3.77 -19.61 -8.97
C GLY A 88 4.25 -19.45 -10.40
N THR A 89 3.91 -18.34 -11.09
CA THR A 89 4.22 -18.10 -12.51
C THR A 89 5.30 -17.04 -12.74
N LEU A 90 5.70 -16.28 -11.70
CA LEU A 90 6.73 -15.26 -11.86
C LEU A 90 8.07 -15.86 -12.33
N PRO A 91 8.85 -15.12 -13.16
CA PRO A 91 8.71 -13.69 -13.50
C PRO A 91 7.81 -13.36 -14.69
N ALA A 92 7.07 -14.30 -15.27
CA ALA A 92 6.20 -14.05 -16.42
C ALA A 92 4.78 -14.53 -16.16
N LEU A 93 3.80 -13.84 -16.77
CA LEU A 93 2.40 -14.26 -16.80
C LEU A 93 2.09 -14.96 -18.14
N TYR A 94 1.01 -15.73 -18.19
CA TYR A 94 0.57 -16.42 -19.40
C TYR A 94 -0.65 -15.75 -20.02
N LEU A 95 -0.57 -15.49 -21.32
CA LEU A 95 -1.62 -14.82 -22.12
C LEU A 95 -2.93 -15.59 -22.05
N GLY A 96 -4.04 -14.89 -21.78
CA GLY A 96 -5.37 -15.45 -21.70
C GLY A 96 -5.60 -16.42 -20.53
N CYS A 97 -4.62 -16.60 -19.66
CA CYS A 97 -4.72 -17.49 -18.50
C CYS A 97 -4.99 -16.72 -17.21
N ALA A 98 -5.61 -17.37 -16.27
CA ALA A 98 -5.82 -16.86 -14.91
C ALA A 98 -4.52 -16.97 -14.09
N ASN A 99 -3.71 -15.92 -14.08
CA ASN A 99 -2.48 -15.85 -13.29
C ASN A 99 -2.79 -15.33 -11.89
N ARG A 100 -2.63 -16.19 -10.89
CA ARG A 100 -2.93 -15.84 -9.49
C ARG A 100 -1.72 -15.22 -8.82
N LEU A 101 -1.89 -14.02 -8.26
CA LEU A 101 -0.88 -13.29 -7.53
C LEU A 101 -1.32 -13.10 -6.07
N SER A 102 -0.34 -13.06 -5.19
CA SER A 102 -0.50 -12.69 -3.79
C SER A 102 0.32 -11.45 -3.50
N VAL A 103 -0.34 -10.36 -3.14
CA VAL A 103 0.30 -9.09 -2.80
C VAL A 103 0.13 -8.84 -1.31
N ALA A 104 1.24 -8.59 -0.63
CA ALA A 104 1.24 -8.35 0.81
C ALA A 104 2.09 -7.13 1.16
N SER A 105 1.68 -6.39 2.19
CA SER A 105 2.45 -5.29 2.76
C SER A 105 2.59 -5.49 4.26
N ALA A 106 3.76 -5.94 4.70
CA ALA A 106 4.06 -6.14 6.11
C ALA A 106 4.02 -4.81 6.89
N GLY A 107 4.50 -3.72 6.28
CA GLY A 107 4.54 -2.40 6.92
C GLY A 107 3.16 -1.77 7.17
N LEU A 108 2.11 -2.20 6.46
CA LEU A 108 0.75 -1.72 6.66
C LEU A 108 -0.04 -2.55 7.66
N GLY A 109 0.30 -3.83 7.86
CA GLY A 109 -0.38 -4.70 8.82
C GLY A 109 -1.91 -4.64 8.70
N ALA A 110 -2.60 -4.29 9.77
CA ALA A 110 -4.07 -4.18 9.81
C ALA A 110 -4.63 -3.07 8.88
N LEU A 111 -3.82 -2.08 8.50
CA LEU A 111 -4.20 -1.01 7.56
C LEU A 111 -4.11 -1.43 6.09
N TRP A 112 -3.64 -2.65 5.81
CA TRP A 112 -3.60 -3.19 4.46
C TRP A 112 -5.02 -3.37 3.91
N ASN A 113 -5.40 -2.53 2.97
CA ASN A 113 -6.70 -2.56 2.28
C ASN A 113 -6.48 -2.34 0.79
N PRO A 114 -5.92 -3.37 0.09
CA PRO A 114 -5.50 -3.24 -1.29
C PRO A 114 -6.69 -3.20 -2.26
N SER A 115 -6.47 -2.47 -3.36
CA SER A 115 -7.23 -2.60 -4.59
C SER A 115 -6.27 -2.64 -5.78
N PHE A 116 -6.67 -3.32 -6.84
CA PHE A 116 -5.83 -3.61 -7.99
C PHE A 116 -6.52 -3.22 -9.29
N THR A 117 -5.76 -2.63 -10.21
CA THR A 117 -6.16 -2.44 -11.61
C THR A 117 -5.02 -2.87 -12.51
N ALA A 118 -5.33 -3.30 -13.72
CA ALA A 118 -4.32 -3.74 -14.69
C ALA A 118 -4.49 -3.00 -16.01
N GLU A 119 -3.36 -2.65 -16.62
CA GLU A 119 -3.28 -2.17 -18.00
C GLU A 119 -2.70 -3.30 -18.86
N GLY A 120 -3.32 -3.62 -20.00
CA GLY A 120 -2.95 -4.75 -20.85
C GLY A 120 -3.53 -6.10 -20.40
N GLY A 121 -4.52 -6.08 -19.53
CA GLY A 121 -5.23 -7.24 -19.02
C GLY A 121 -6.31 -6.87 -18.03
N GLU A 122 -7.00 -7.86 -17.49
CA GLU A 122 -8.00 -7.70 -16.43
C GLU A 122 -7.41 -8.08 -15.07
N ALA A 123 -7.73 -7.31 -14.02
CA ALA A 123 -7.41 -7.62 -12.63
C ALA A 123 -8.69 -7.96 -11.88
N ILE A 124 -8.81 -9.20 -11.43
CA ILE A 124 -9.96 -9.73 -10.71
C ILE A 124 -9.55 -9.92 -9.25
N ALA A 125 -10.23 -9.22 -8.33
CA ALA A 125 -9.98 -9.35 -6.90
C ALA A 125 -10.29 -10.78 -6.43
N GLY A 126 -9.40 -11.35 -5.62
CA GLY A 126 -9.61 -12.66 -4.99
C GLY A 126 -10.47 -12.57 -3.72
N ALA A 127 -10.85 -13.74 -3.18
CA ALA A 127 -11.69 -13.83 -1.97
C ALA A 127 -11.02 -13.25 -0.71
N ASN A 128 -9.69 -13.27 -0.65
CA ASN A 128 -8.92 -12.76 0.49
C ASN A 128 -8.17 -11.47 0.12
N LYS A 129 -7.95 -10.62 1.12
CA LYS A 129 -7.15 -9.39 0.95
C LYS A 129 -5.78 -9.70 0.34
N GLY A 130 -5.41 -8.94 -0.69
CA GLY A 130 -4.14 -9.09 -1.37
C GLY A 130 -4.07 -10.21 -2.41
N LYS A 131 -5.11 -11.03 -2.58
CA LYS A 131 -5.20 -11.99 -3.68
C LYS A 131 -5.81 -11.32 -4.90
N VAL A 132 -5.15 -11.46 -6.04
CA VAL A 132 -5.62 -10.93 -7.32
C VAL A 132 -5.31 -11.93 -8.44
N THR A 133 -6.23 -12.08 -9.37
CA THR A 133 -6.02 -12.86 -10.59
C THR A 133 -5.88 -11.91 -11.76
N ILE A 134 -4.80 -12.05 -12.51
CA ILE A 134 -4.55 -11.27 -13.73
C ILE A 134 -4.81 -12.15 -14.95
N VAL A 135 -5.64 -11.65 -15.86
CA VAL A 135 -5.88 -12.26 -17.16
C VAL A 135 -5.29 -11.33 -18.24
N PRO A 136 -4.06 -11.59 -18.71
CA PRO A 136 -3.41 -10.77 -19.72
C PRO A 136 -4.11 -10.85 -21.07
N THR A 137 -4.26 -9.72 -21.74
CA THR A 137 -4.76 -9.60 -23.13
C THR A 137 -3.69 -9.05 -24.09
N ALA A 138 -2.56 -8.59 -23.55
CA ALA A 138 -1.43 -8.02 -24.30
C ALA A 138 -0.12 -8.73 -23.94
N SER A 139 0.97 -8.40 -24.67
CA SER A 139 2.32 -8.96 -24.44
C SER A 139 3.00 -8.48 -23.16
N SER A 140 2.43 -7.47 -22.51
CA SER A 140 2.83 -6.98 -21.18
C SER A 140 1.60 -6.53 -20.41
N VAL A 141 1.68 -6.65 -19.08
CA VAL A 141 0.63 -6.17 -18.16
C VAL A 141 1.29 -5.33 -17.08
N THR A 142 0.72 -4.16 -16.82
CA THR A 142 1.10 -3.32 -15.69
C THR A 142 0.01 -3.39 -14.63
N LEU A 143 0.36 -3.96 -13.46
CA LEU A 143 -0.48 -4.03 -12.28
C LEU A 143 -0.28 -2.77 -11.44
N ASN A 144 -1.33 -2.01 -11.22
CA ASN A 144 -1.34 -0.90 -10.27
C ASN A 144 -1.79 -1.44 -8.89
N VAL A 145 -0.96 -1.25 -7.88
CA VAL A 145 -1.24 -1.64 -6.50
C VAL A 145 -1.63 -0.39 -5.71
N ASN A 146 -2.86 -0.35 -5.24
CA ASN A 146 -3.38 0.74 -4.41
C ASN A 146 -3.66 0.26 -2.98
N ASN A 147 -3.66 1.17 -2.03
CA ASN A 147 -4.12 0.93 -0.65
C ASN A 147 -4.99 2.09 -0.18
N GLY A 148 -6.25 1.81 0.18
CA GLY A 148 -7.18 2.84 0.61
C GLY A 148 -7.36 3.98 -0.40
N GLY A 149 -7.32 3.67 -1.71
CA GLY A 149 -7.44 4.65 -2.79
C GLY A 149 -6.13 5.36 -3.20
N THR A 150 -5.03 5.13 -2.48
CA THR A 150 -3.72 5.74 -2.81
C THR A 150 -2.85 4.73 -3.56
N LEU A 151 -2.28 5.14 -4.70
CA LEU A 151 -1.35 4.31 -5.47
C LEU A 151 -0.05 4.11 -4.68
N LEU A 152 0.29 2.86 -4.39
CA LEU A 152 1.56 2.48 -3.77
C LEU A 152 2.66 2.24 -4.81
N GLY A 153 2.33 1.61 -5.91
CA GLY A 153 3.28 1.33 -6.97
C GLY A 153 2.66 0.65 -8.17
N LYS A 154 3.49 0.47 -9.20
CA LYS A 154 3.16 -0.20 -10.46
C LYS A 154 4.19 -1.29 -10.72
N GLU A 155 3.72 -2.46 -11.12
CA GLU A 155 4.58 -3.59 -11.48
C GLU A 155 4.25 -4.06 -12.89
N THR A 156 5.26 -4.13 -13.75
CA THR A 156 5.09 -4.56 -15.14
C THR A 156 5.61 -5.97 -15.34
N PHE A 157 4.74 -6.84 -15.82
CA PHE A 157 5.03 -8.25 -16.09
C PHE A 157 5.11 -8.50 -17.59
N ARG A 158 6.09 -9.30 -17.99
CA ARG A 158 6.11 -9.89 -19.33
C ARG A 158 5.04 -10.97 -19.42
N VAL A 159 4.38 -11.04 -20.58
CA VAL A 159 3.38 -12.05 -20.87
C VAL A 159 3.91 -13.02 -21.91
N ARG A 160 3.79 -14.31 -21.64
CA ARG A 160 4.20 -15.41 -22.54
C ARG A 160 2.98 -16.17 -23.02
N ARG A 161 3.07 -16.75 -24.20
CA ARG A 161 2.09 -17.75 -24.64
C ARG A 161 2.33 -19.04 -23.88
N VAL A 162 1.26 -19.77 -23.58
CA VAL A 162 1.36 -21.12 -23.04
C VAL A 162 2.09 -22.00 -24.05
N PRO A 163 3.15 -22.73 -23.67
CA PRO A 163 3.81 -23.68 -24.54
C PRO A 163 2.81 -24.70 -25.07
N ARG A 164 2.96 -25.09 -26.32
CA ARG A 164 2.17 -26.21 -26.86
C ARG A 164 2.56 -27.49 -26.10
N PRO A 165 1.61 -28.33 -25.68
CA PRO A 165 1.93 -29.60 -25.07
C PRO A 165 2.60 -30.51 -26.14
N GLU A 166 3.73 -31.10 -25.76
CA GLU A 166 4.35 -32.17 -26.55
C GLU A 166 3.79 -33.51 -26.07
N ILE A 167 3.13 -34.22 -26.96
CA ILE A 167 2.67 -35.57 -26.68
C ILE A 167 3.75 -36.54 -27.21
N ARG A 168 4.38 -37.27 -26.31
CA ARG A 168 5.32 -38.34 -26.68
C ARG A 168 4.70 -39.69 -26.32
N ILE A 169 4.57 -40.56 -27.32
CA ILE A 169 4.15 -41.94 -27.11
C ILE A 169 5.42 -42.75 -26.87
N VAL A 170 5.48 -43.45 -25.73
CA VAL A 170 6.61 -44.33 -25.39
C VAL A 170 6.68 -45.45 -26.42
N GLY A 171 7.79 -45.57 -27.18
CA GLY A 171 8.02 -46.58 -28.20
C GLY A 171 7.84 -46.08 -29.64
N SER A 172 7.46 -44.83 -29.90
CA SER A 172 7.44 -44.25 -31.23
C SER A 172 8.63 -43.29 -31.42
N SER A 173 9.28 -43.36 -32.59
CA SER A 173 10.40 -42.47 -32.94
C SER A 173 9.97 -41.15 -33.59
N GLY A 174 8.67 -40.82 -33.60
CA GLY A 174 8.11 -39.61 -34.22
C GLY A 174 7.03 -38.95 -33.39
N SER A 175 6.88 -37.63 -33.55
CA SER A 175 5.85 -36.83 -32.88
C SER A 175 4.50 -36.81 -33.61
N GLU A 176 4.38 -37.47 -34.76
CA GLU A 176 3.14 -37.54 -35.51
C GLU A 176 2.58 -38.96 -35.53
N LEU A 177 1.34 -39.10 -35.04
CA LEU A 177 0.53 -40.30 -35.25
C LEU A 177 0.07 -40.26 -36.68
N ASN A 178 0.55 -41.19 -37.47
CA ASN A 178 0.05 -41.38 -38.85
C ASN A 178 -1.33 -42.01 -38.76
N ASP A 179 -2.38 -41.25 -39.08
CA ASP A 179 -3.79 -41.62 -38.98
C ASP A 179 -4.22 -42.72 -39.98
N LYS A 180 -3.25 -43.29 -40.71
CA LYS A 180 -3.51 -44.30 -41.75
C LYS A 180 -3.35 -45.75 -41.28
N SER A 181 -3.05 -46.01 -40.04
CA SER A 181 -2.89 -47.40 -39.58
C SER A 181 -4.16 -48.04 -38.96
N GLY A 182 -5.33 -47.40 -39.11
CA GLY A 182 -6.61 -47.87 -38.58
C GLY A 182 -7.55 -48.53 -39.59
N GLU A 183 -7.19 -48.60 -40.86
CA GLU A 183 -8.01 -49.30 -41.86
C GLU A 183 -7.35 -50.62 -42.26
N ASN A 184 -7.55 -51.64 -41.44
CA ASN A 184 -7.57 -53.07 -41.84
C ASN A 184 -7.66 -53.97 -40.61
N ALA A 185 -8.88 -54.26 -40.16
CA ALA A 185 -9.29 -55.53 -39.59
C ALA A 185 -10.82 -55.61 -39.59
#